data_0cba803e829d2ec53d172801e038cd73
#
_entry.id   0cba803e829d2ec53d172801e038cd73
#
_cell.length_a   1.000
_cell.length_b   1.000
_cell.length_c   1.000
_cell.angle_alpha   90.00
_cell.angle_beta   90.00
_cell.angle_gamma   90.00
#
_symmetry.space_group_name_H-M   'P 1'
#
loop_
_entity.id
_entity.type
_entity.pdbx_description
1 polymer ?
#
loop_
_entity_poly.entity_id
_entity_poly.type
_entity_poly.pdbx_seq_one_letter_code
_entity_poly.pdbx_strand_id
1 'polypeptide(L)'
;MSADDQQTNIDDLLLENRKFPPSAAFKKNSLAVGAHLYDQAAADDEGFWARQAADLIDWDQDWHTICEWNVPYAKWFVGGKLNVSFNCLDRHVLAGNGDKVAIHWEGEPGDTRTITYSELLSEVEKFSNVLKSLGVVKGDRVNIYLPMIPEAAVAMLSCARIGAAHSVVFGGFSSQALSDRINDAEAKVLITADGGYRRGEVFALKPQADEAVASTPTITAVVVVKRGGNEVDMQAGRDHWYHELMDVADPVCVAEPMSSEQLLFLLYTSGTTGTPKGIMHTSGGYLTHVSYTHKYVFDLHPETDVYWCTADVGWITGHSYIVYGPLS
;
A
#
# COMPACT_ATOMS: atom_id res chain seq x y z
N MET A 1 -14.46 43.76 -28.42
CA MET A 1 -15.21 42.77 -27.63
C MET A 1 -15.78 43.48 -26.42
N SER A 2 -17.08 43.57 -26.32
CA SER A 2 -17.75 44.25 -25.20
C SER A 2 -17.72 43.35 -23.94
N ALA A 3 -17.90 43.94 -22.76
CA ALA A 3 -17.97 43.21 -21.51
C ALA A 3 -19.11 42.17 -21.50
N ASP A 4 -20.16 42.41 -22.25
CA ASP A 4 -21.30 41.47 -22.46
C ASP A 4 -20.90 40.20 -23.21
N ASP A 5 -19.99 40.27 -24.21
CA ASP A 5 -19.53 39.07 -24.93
C ASP A 5 -18.66 38.12 -24.06
N GLN A 6 -17.96 38.70 -23.07
CA GLN A 6 -17.18 37.90 -22.12
C GLN A 6 -18.08 37.22 -21.05
N GLN A 7 -19.17 37.88 -20.64
CA GLN A 7 -20.08 37.35 -19.63
C GLN A 7 -20.92 36.19 -20.19
N THR A 8 -21.39 36.31 -21.43
CA THR A 8 -22.13 35.24 -22.13
C THR A 8 -21.26 33.97 -22.29
N ASN A 9 -19.97 34.12 -22.53
CA ASN A 9 -19.04 33.01 -22.69
C ASN A 9 -18.72 32.28 -21.37
N ILE A 10 -18.80 32.99 -20.23
CA ILE A 10 -18.63 32.37 -18.89
C ILE A 10 -19.90 31.66 -18.48
N ASP A 11 -21.07 32.23 -18.72
CA ASP A 11 -22.36 31.61 -18.43
C ASP A 11 -22.58 30.34 -19.27
N ASP A 12 -22.15 30.30 -20.54
CA ASP A 12 -22.16 29.15 -21.41
C ASP A 12 -21.23 28.02 -20.88
N LEU A 13 -20.10 28.37 -20.26
CA LEU A 13 -19.20 27.39 -19.62
C LEU A 13 -19.79 26.84 -18.34
N LEU A 14 -20.62 27.58 -17.62
CA LEU A 14 -21.33 27.13 -16.41
C LEU A 14 -22.53 26.21 -16.72
N LEU A 15 -23.08 26.30 -17.95
CA LEU A 15 -24.20 25.50 -18.43
C LEU A 15 -23.73 24.32 -19.30
N GLU A 16 -22.68 23.60 -18.86
CA GLU A 16 -22.12 22.47 -19.57
C GLU A 16 -23.12 21.29 -19.58
N ASN A 17 -23.77 21.09 -20.71
CA ASN A 17 -24.75 20.02 -20.96
C ASN A 17 -24.20 18.91 -21.88
N ARG A 18 -22.95 19.02 -22.33
CA ARG A 18 -22.35 18.00 -23.20
C ARG A 18 -22.18 16.70 -22.44
N LYS A 19 -22.48 15.59 -23.10
CA LYS A 19 -22.26 14.24 -22.61
C LYS A 19 -21.20 13.56 -23.46
N PHE A 20 -20.28 12.87 -22.82
CA PHE A 20 -19.23 12.12 -23.48
C PHE A 20 -19.43 10.62 -23.23
N PRO A 21 -20.35 9.97 -23.94
CA PRO A 21 -20.61 8.56 -23.74
C PRO A 21 -19.39 7.74 -24.16
N PRO A 22 -19.09 6.64 -23.44
CA PRO A 22 -18.02 5.73 -23.83
C PRO A 22 -18.30 5.12 -25.21
N SER A 23 -17.24 4.80 -25.96
CA SER A 23 -17.35 4.18 -27.27
C SER A 23 -18.02 2.79 -27.21
N ALA A 24 -18.58 2.33 -28.31
CA ALA A 24 -19.17 0.99 -28.37
C ALA A 24 -18.14 -0.12 -28.14
N ALA A 25 -16.90 0.07 -28.58
CA ALA A 25 -15.80 -0.86 -28.35
C ALA A 25 -15.42 -0.94 -26.87
N PHE A 26 -15.33 0.21 -26.19
CA PHE A 26 -15.09 0.24 -24.75
C PHE A 26 -16.21 -0.49 -23.99
N LYS A 27 -17.47 -0.16 -24.23
CA LYS A 27 -18.62 -0.83 -23.59
C LYS A 27 -18.65 -2.34 -23.78
N LYS A 28 -18.22 -2.82 -24.97
CA LYS A 28 -18.22 -4.25 -25.28
C LYS A 28 -17.20 -5.01 -24.43
N ASN A 29 -16.08 -4.37 -24.10
CA ASN A 29 -14.97 -5.01 -23.37
C ASN A 29 -15.02 -4.73 -21.87
N SER A 30 -15.84 -3.77 -21.41
CA SER A 30 -15.92 -3.41 -19.98
C SER A 30 -16.41 -4.56 -19.12
N LEU A 31 -15.78 -4.74 -17.96
CA LEU A 31 -16.15 -5.71 -16.92
C LEU A 31 -17.50 -5.38 -16.28
N ALA A 32 -17.85 -4.10 -16.24
CA ALA A 32 -19.14 -3.63 -15.71
C ALA A 32 -19.79 -2.65 -16.68
N VAL A 33 -21.07 -2.90 -17.02
CA VAL A 33 -21.87 -2.05 -17.90
C VAL A 33 -23.22 -1.74 -17.25
N GLY A 34 -23.60 -0.45 -17.26
CA GLY A 34 -24.87 0.00 -16.67
C GLY A 34 -24.84 0.11 -15.15
N ALA A 35 -26.02 0.06 -14.53
CA ALA A 35 -26.19 0.31 -13.09
C ALA A 35 -26.28 -0.97 -12.24
N HIS A 36 -26.21 -2.15 -12.83
CA HIS A 36 -26.54 -3.41 -12.16
C HIS A 36 -25.77 -3.68 -10.86
N LEU A 37 -24.48 -3.27 -10.78
CA LEU A 37 -23.69 -3.41 -9.54
C LEU A 37 -24.21 -2.48 -8.44
N TYR A 38 -24.61 -1.26 -8.80
CA TYR A 38 -25.25 -0.32 -7.87
C TYR A 38 -26.62 -0.81 -7.41
N ASP A 39 -27.41 -1.38 -8.33
CA ASP A 39 -28.73 -1.93 -8.01
C ASP A 39 -28.62 -3.14 -7.07
N GLN A 40 -27.63 -4.00 -7.27
CA GLN A 40 -27.34 -5.13 -6.38
C GLN A 40 -26.91 -4.67 -4.99
N ALA A 41 -26.01 -3.68 -4.90
CA ALA A 41 -25.57 -3.13 -3.62
C ALA A 41 -26.71 -2.41 -2.88
N ALA A 42 -27.55 -1.65 -3.60
CA ALA A 42 -28.71 -0.98 -3.00
C ALA A 42 -29.79 -1.95 -2.49
N ALA A 43 -29.93 -3.11 -3.11
CA ALA A 43 -30.89 -4.12 -2.69
C ALA A 43 -30.45 -4.91 -1.45
N ASP A 44 -29.15 -5.17 -1.31
CA ASP A 44 -28.57 -5.99 -0.24
C ASP A 44 -27.07 -5.64 -0.10
N ASP A 45 -26.75 -4.62 0.67
CA ASP A 45 -25.39 -4.08 0.80
C ASP A 45 -24.42 -5.09 1.46
N GLU A 46 -24.81 -5.69 2.58
CA GLU A 46 -23.96 -6.68 3.25
C GLU A 46 -23.75 -7.92 2.37
N GLY A 47 -24.81 -8.46 1.78
CA GLY A 47 -24.70 -9.60 0.89
C GLY A 47 -23.92 -9.28 -0.39
N PHE A 48 -23.99 -8.03 -0.89
CA PHE A 48 -23.15 -7.59 -2.00
C PHE A 48 -21.67 -7.70 -1.64
N TRP A 49 -21.25 -7.13 -0.50
CA TRP A 49 -19.85 -7.19 -0.07
C TRP A 49 -19.40 -8.61 0.29
N ALA A 50 -20.29 -9.45 0.84
CA ALA A 50 -19.99 -10.85 1.11
C ALA A 50 -19.67 -11.62 -0.19
N ARG A 51 -20.44 -11.38 -1.26
CA ARG A 51 -20.14 -11.96 -2.58
C ARG A 51 -18.81 -11.47 -3.14
N GLN A 52 -18.53 -10.16 -3.04
CA GLN A 52 -17.24 -9.63 -3.51
C GLN A 52 -16.06 -10.23 -2.73
N ALA A 53 -16.19 -10.36 -1.41
CA ALA A 53 -15.16 -10.97 -0.58
C ALA A 53 -14.92 -12.44 -0.94
N ALA A 54 -15.97 -13.22 -1.21
CA ALA A 54 -15.86 -14.62 -1.61
C ALA A 54 -15.26 -14.78 -3.02
N ASP A 55 -15.57 -13.86 -3.94
CA ASP A 55 -15.15 -13.95 -5.35
C ASP A 55 -13.73 -13.44 -5.59
N LEU A 56 -13.26 -12.48 -4.79
CA LEU A 56 -12.02 -11.75 -5.05
C LEU A 56 -10.87 -12.13 -4.13
N ILE A 57 -11.16 -12.66 -2.97
CA ILE A 57 -10.17 -12.90 -1.90
C ILE A 57 -10.11 -14.40 -1.55
N ASP A 58 -8.89 -14.91 -1.41
CA ASP A 58 -8.65 -16.23 -0.88
C ASP A 58 -8.62 -16.16 0.65
N TRP A 59 -9.52 -16.91 1.29
CA TRP A 59 -9.66 -16.98 2.73
C TRP A 59 -9.09 -18.30 3.27
N ASP A 60 -8.30 -18.23 4.34
CA ASP A 60 -7.85 -19.41 5.10
C ASP A 60 -8.99 -19.98 5.96
N GLN A 61 -9.90 -19.11 6.39
CA GLN A 61 -11.09 -19.44 7.14
C GLN A 61 -12.22 -18.47 6.79
N ASP A 62 -13.39 -19.00 6.46
CA ASP A 62 -14.58 -18.19 6.20
C ASP A 62 -15.06 -17.44 7.44
N TRP A 63 -15.75 -16.34 7.22
CA TRP A 63 -16.41 -15.55 8.28
C TRP A 63 -17.77 -16.15 8.66
N HIS A 64 -18.22 -15.84 9.87
CA HIS A 64 -19.56 -16.21 10.36
C HIS A 64 -20.52 -15.02 10.45
N THR A 65 -20.00 -13.78 10.42
CA THR A 65 -20.81 -12.55 10.42
C THR A 65 -20.20 -11.59 9.40
N ILE A 66 -21.04 -11.08 8.48
CA ILE A 66 -20.57 -10.21 7.39
C ILE A 66 -20.14 -8.87 7.95
N CYS A 67 -21.02 -8.23 8.75
CA CYS A 67 -20.77 -6.92 9.34
C CYS A 67 -21.31 -6.85 10.77
N GLU A 68 -20.52 -6.30 11.69
CA GLU A 68 -20.95 -5.84 12.99
C GLU A 68 -20.89 -4.30 13.01
N TRP A 69 -22.05 -3.66 12.88
CA TRP A 69 -22.16 -2.21 12.84
C TRP A 69 -22.50 -1.65 14.22
N ASN A 70 -21.51 -1.06 14.90
CA ASN A 70 -21.65 -0.45 16.21
C ASN A 70 -21.01 0.95 16.19
N VAL A 71 -21.77 1.94 15.73
CA VAL A 71 -21.30 3.32 15.51
C VAL A 71 -20.56 3.88 16.72
N PRO A 72 -19.35 4.44 16.56
CA PRO A 72 -18.63 4.74 15.30
C PRO A 72 -17.77 3.58 14.77
N TYR A 73 -17.87 2.39 15.33
CA TYR A 73 -17.06 1.23 14.98
C TYR A 73 -17.81 0.29 14.05
N ALA A 74 -17.10 -0.30 13.13
CA ALA A 74 -17.58 -1.37 12.28
C ALA A 74 -16.51 -2.47 12.19
N LYS A 75 -16.96 -3.73 12.07
CA LYS A 75 -16.10 -4.87 11.78
C LYS A 75 -16.68 -5.61 10.60
N TRP A 76 -15.81 -6.03 9.68
CA TRP A 76 -16.20 -6.74 8.47
C TRP A 76 -15.62 -8.16 8.45
N PHE A 77 -16.43 -9.12 7.98
CA PHE A 77 -16.04 -10.53 7.82
C PHE A 77 -15.54 -11.15 9.13
N VAL A 78 -16.32 -10.96 10.20
CA VAL A 78 -15.96 -11.37 11.56
C VAL A 78 -15.79 -12.89 11.63
N GLY A 79 -14.68 -13.34 12.19
CA GLY A 79 -14.28 -14.74 12.27
C GLY A 79 -13.49 -15.21 11.06
N GLY A 80 -13.51 -14.47 9.95
CA GLY A 80 -12.70 -14.76 8.78
C GLY A 80 -11.21 -14.61 9.04
N LYS A 81 -10.42 -15.42 8.34
CA LYS A 81 -8.94 -15.33 8.34
C LYS A 81 -8.42 -15.33 6.92
N LEU A 82 -7.44 -14.47 6.68
CA LEU A 82 -6.73 -14.34 5.41
C LEU A 82 -5.33 -13.81 5.68
N ASN A 83 -4.47 -13.86 4.67
CA ASN A 83 -3.25 -13.07 4.65
C ASN A 83 -3.23 -12.15 3.43
N VAL A 84 -3.01 -10.86 3.64
CA VAL A 84 -3.01 -9.87 2.55
C VAL A 84 -1.84 -10.09 1.60
N SER A 85 -0.65 -10.41 2.11
CA SER A 85 0.52 -10.72 1.28
C SER A 85 0.31 -12.00 0.45
N PHE A 86 -0.33 -13.04 1.01
CA PHE A 86 -0.70 -14.25 0.28
C PHE A 86 -1.61 -13.90 -0.91
N ASN A 87 -2.62 -13.10 -0.67
CA ASN A 87 -3.56 -12.69 -1.72
C ASN A 87 -2.90 -11.84 -2.82
N CYS A 88 -1.87 -11.06 -2.47
CA CYS A 88 -1.14 -10.26 -3.44
C CYS A 88 -0.05 -11.04 -4.21
N LEU A 89 0.46 -12.14 -3.68
CA LEU A 89 1.64 -12.81 -4.23
C LEU A 89 1.48 -14.31 -4.39
N ASP A 90 1.37 -15.06 -3.28
CA ASP A 90 1.44 -16.52 -3.26
C ASP A 90 0.38 -17.15 -4.16
N ARG A 91 -0.88 -16.70 -4.10
CA ARG A 91 -1.96 -17.27 -4.91
C ARG A 91 -1.70 -17.16 -6.42
N HIS A 92 -1.03 -16.08 -6.86
CA HIS A 92 -0.69 -15.91 -8.27
C HIS A 92 0.43 -16.86 -8.69
N VAL A 93 1.46 -17.02 -7.86
CA VAL A 93 2.53 -17.99 -8.11
C VAL A 93 1.99 -19.41 -8.11
N LEU A 94 1.12 -19.76 -7.15
CA LEU A 94 0.46 -21.08 -7.06
C LEU A 94 -0.46 -21.34 -8.27
N ALA A 95 -1.08 -20.29 -8.82
CA ALA A 95 -1.89 -20.38 -10.04
C ALA A 95 -1.07 -20.47 -11.34
N GLY A 96 0.27 -20.49 -11.26
CA GLY A 96 1.15 -20.58 -12.42
C GLY A 96 1.51 -19.26 -13.08
N ASN A 97 1.20 -18.12 -12.43
CA ASN A 97 1.50 -16.77 -12.91
C ASN A 97 2.83 -16.21 -12.36
N GLY A 98 3.70 -17.06 -11.83
CA GLY A 98 4.96 -16.65 -11.20
C GLY A 98 5.88 -15.84 -12.10
N ASP A 99 5.90 -16.13 -13.39
CA ASP A 99 6.72 -15.43 -14.39
C ASP A 99 6.07 -14.14 -14.92
N LYS A 100 4.81 -13.87 -14.56
CA LYS A 100 4.13 -12.63 -14.92
C LYS A 100 4.76 -11.46 -14.19
N VAL A 101 4.89 -10.32 -14.88
CA VAL A 101 5.44 -9.10 -14.27
C VAL A 101 4.45 -8.55 -13.24
N ALA A 102 4.92 -8.41 -11.99
CA ALA A 102 4.20 -7.78 -10.91
C ALA A 102 4.46 -6.27 -10.85
N ILE A 103 5.72 -5.85 -11.08
CA ILE A 103 6.13 -4.44 -11.00
C ILE A 103 7.04 -4.09 -12.19
N HIS A 104 6.66 -3.05 -12.91
CA HIS A 104 7.57 -2.24 -13.72
C HIS A 104 7.95 -1.00 -12.91
N TRP A 105 9.22 -0.79 -12.68
CA TRP A 105 9.71 0.37 -11.96
C TRP A 105 10.74 1.13 -12.79
N GLU A 106 10.62 2.45 -12.76
CA GLU A 106 11.57 3.38 -13.35
C GLU A 106 11.94 4.45 -12.31
N GLY A 107 13.24 4.57 -12.02
CA GLY A 107 13.76 5.59 -11.14
C GLY A 107 13.95 6.93 -11.85
N GLU A 108 13.99 8.04 -11.10
CA GLU A 108 14.17 9.37 -11.68
C GLU A 108 15.45 9.51 -12.54
N PRO A 109 16.58 8.85 -12.23
CA PRO A 109 17.76 8.85 -13.11
C PRO A 109 17.60 8.03 -14.41
N GLY A 110 16.48 7.34 -14.60
CA GLY A 110 16.22 6.48 -15.76
C GLY A 110 16.66 5.03 -15.57
N ASP A 111 17.06 4.63 -14.39
CA ASP A 111 17.29 3.24 -14.03
C ASP A 111 15.94 2.49 -13.93
N THR A 112 15.89 1.24 -14.37
CA THR A 112 14.66 0.46 -14.46
C THR A 112 14.81 -0.91 -13.80
N ARG A 113 13.71 -1.43 -13.25
CA ARG A 113 13.58 -2.82 -12.80
C ARG A 113 12.24 -3.40 -13.27
N THR A 114 12.29 -4.64 -13.72
CA THR A 114 11.09 -5.45 -13.97
C THR A 114 11.13 -6.61 -13.00
N ILE A 115 10.09 -6.75 -12.17
CA ILE A 115 10.02 -7.72 -11.08
C ILE A 115 8.82 -8.62 -11.34
N THR A 116 9.04 -9.93 -11.43
CA THR A 116 7.97 -10.93 -11.58
C THR A 116 7.30 -11.23 -10.22
N TYR A 117 6.14 -11.90 -10.25
CA TYR A 117 5.48 -12.33 -9.01
C TYR A 117 6.35 -13.28 -8.19
N SER A 118 7.08 -14.20 -8.84
CA SER A 118 8.01 -15.11 -8.14
C SER A 118 9.17 -14.37 -7.49
N GLU A 119 9.75 -13.38 -8.18
CA GLU A 119 10.84 -12.57 -7.64
C GLU A 119 10.36 -11.71 -6.49
N LEU A 120 9.19 -11.05 -6.64
CA LEU A 120 8.61 -10.22 -5.58
C LEU A 120 8.25 -11.07 -4.35
N LEU A 121 7.68 -12.26 -4.54
CA LEU A 121 7.40 -13.19 -3.44
C LEU A 121 8.68 -13.56 -2.70
N SER A 122 9.74 -13.92 -3.42
CA SER A 122 11.03 -14.26 -2.82
C SER A 122 11.63 -13.10 -2.02
N GLU A 123 11.57 -11.85 -2.54
CA GLU A 123 12.05 -10.68 -1.82
C GLU A 123 11.21 -10.42 -0.55
N VAL A 124 9.89 -10.58 -0.63
CA VAL A 124 8.97 -10.40 0.51
C VAL A 124 9.17 -11.47 1.58
N GLU A 125 9.36 -12.73 1.21
CA GLU A 125 9.63 -13.81 2.16
C GLU A 125 10.93 -13.57 2.94
N LYS A 126 12.00 -13.23 2.23
CA LYS A 126 13.31 -12.90 2.84
C LYS A 126 13.19 -11.70 3.78
N PHE A 127 12.58 -10.62 3.33
CA PHE A 127 12.46 -9.41 4.15
C PHE A 127 11.52 -9.62 5.35
N SER A 128 10.53 -10.50 5.24
CA SER A 128 9.71 -10.94 6.37
C SER A 128 10.55 -11.62 7.45
N ASN A 129 11.50 -12.48 7.05
CA ASN A 129 12.43 -13.10 7.98
C ASN A 129 13.45 -12.11 8.54
N VAL A 130 13.87 -11.11 7.77
CA VAL A 130 14.66 -9.97 8.29
C VAL A 130 13.91 -9.27 9.42
N LEU A 131 12.64 -8.90 9.20
CA LEU A 131 11.83 -8.24 10.23
C LEU A 131 11.70 -9.10 11.49
N LYS A 132 11.47 -10.42 11.34
CA LYS A 132 11.44 -11.36 12.48
C LYS A 132 12.78 -11.40 13.22
N SER A 133 13.92 -11.40 12.50
CA SER A 133 15.25 -11.42 13.12
C SER A 133 15.56 -10.15 13.92
N LEU A 134 14.95 -9.02 13.51
CA LEU A 134 14.99 -7.74 14.24
C LEU A 134 13.96 -7.68 15.39
N GLY A 135 13.30 -8.80 15.69
CA GLY A 135 12.37 -8.96 16.80
C GLY A 135 10.96 -8.42 16.52
N VAL A 136 10.58 -8.16 15.26
CA VAL A 136 9.20 -7.80 14.90
C VAL A 136 8.30 -9.04 15.01
N VAL A 137 7.18 -8.90 15.70
CA VAL A 137 6.16 -9.93 15.85
C VAL A 137 4.79 -9.40 15.42
N LYS A 138 3.83 -10.30 15.29
CA LYS A 138 2.44 -9.97 15.00
C LYS A 138 1.91 -8.90 15.95
N GLY A 139 1.31 -7.83 15.38
CA GLY A 139 0.78 -6.69 16.13
C GLY A 139 1.80 -5.57 16.40
N ASP A 140 3.09 -5.78 16.15
CA ASP A 140 4.07 -4.69 16.16
C ASP A 140 3.84 -3.72 15.01
N ARG A 141 4.40 -2.50 15.13
CA ARG A 141 4.35 -1.48 14.08
C ARG A 141 5.75 -1.24 13.52
N VAL A 142 5.79 -1.05 12.19
CA VAL A 142 6.99 -0.76 11.42
C VAL A 142 6.76 0.53 10.64
N ASN A 143 7.63 1.52 10.81
CA ASN A 143 7.58 2.73 10.01
C ASN A 143 8.42 2.58 8.74
N ILE A 144 7.87 3.04 7.61
CA ILE A 144 8.52 3.03 6.31
C ILE A 144 8.68 4.47 5.84
N TYR A 145 9.92 4.93 5.71
CA TYR A 145 10.28 6.26 5.25
C TYR A 145 11.25 6.14 4.09
N LEU A 146 10.70 5.80 2.92
CA LEU A 146 11.43 5.47 1.69
C LEU A 146 11.03 6.40 0.54
N PRO A 147 11.91 6.63 -0.45
CA PRO A 147 11.49 7.16 -1.73
C PRO A 147 10.65 6.12 -2.50
N MET A 148 10.14 6.48 -3.68
CA MET A 148 9.36 5.59 -4.53
C MET A 148 10.24 4.52 -5.20
N ILE A 149 10.58 3.49 -4.45
CA ILE A 149 11.40 2.34 -4.87
C ILE A 149 10.67 1.03 -4.57
N PRO A 150 10.98 -0.08 -5.27
CA PRO A 150 10.31 -1.37 -5.08
C PRO A 150 10.39 -1.90 -3.64
N GLU A 151 11.47 -1.58 -2.93
CA GLU A 151 11.68 -1.96 -1.54
C GLU A 151 10.58 -1.42 -0.60
N ALA A 152 9.87 -0.34 -0.99
CA ALA A 152 8.71 0.15 -0.24
C ALA A 152 7.54 -0.85 -0.32
N ALA A 153 7.25 -1.40 -1.50
CA ALA A 153 6.23 -2.43 -1.67
C ALA A 153 6.64 -3.73 -0.96
N VAL A 154 7.91 -4.13 -1.08
CA VAL A 154 8.45 -5.30 -0.36
C VAL A 154 8.25 -5.13 1.15
N ALA A 155 8.59 -3.98 1.73
CA ALA A 155 8.43 -3.70 3.16
C ALA A 155 6.96 -3.76 3.62
N MET A 156 6.03 -3.18 2.85
CA MET A 156 4.60 -3.20 3.15
C MET A 156 4.04 -4.63 3.14
N LEU A 157 4.35 -5.41 2.10
CA LEU A 157 3.90 -6.79 1.94
C LEU A 157 4.54 -7.74 2.97
N SER A 158 5.80 -7.48 3.36
CA SER A 158 6.48 -8.25 4.41
C SER A 158 5.85 -8.03 5.78
N CYS A 159 5.48 -6.79 6.11
CA CYS A 159 4.71 -6.50 7.33
C CYS A 159 3.37 -7.24 7.32
N ALA A 160 2.62 -7.16 6.21
CA ALA A 160 1.35 -7.86 6.06
C ALA A 160 1.50 -9.39 6.21
N ARG A 161 2.60 -9.96 5.68
CA ARG A 161 2.88 -11.40 5.72
C ARG A 161 2.99 -11.94 7.13
N ILE A 162 3.63 -11.19 8.03
CA ILE A 162 3.87 -11.60 9.43
C ILE A 162 2.87 -11.00 10.42
N GLY A 163 1.87 -10.24 9.94
CA GLY A 163 0.84 -9.59 10.77
C GLY A 163 1.34 -8.40 11.58
N ALA A 164 2.45 -7.79 11.19
CA ALA A 164 2.86 -6.48 11.68
C ALA A 164 2.11 -5.39 10.91
N ALA A 165 1.74 -4.31 11.61
CA ALA A 165 1.16 -3.16 10.95
C ALA A 165 2.25 -2.22 10.45
N HIS A 166 2.13 -1.74 9.20
CA HIS A 166 3.06 -0.73 8.72
C HIS A 166 2.47 0.69 8.80
N SER A 167 3.35 1.69 8.84
CA SER A 167 3.01 3.09 8.69
C SER A 167 3.98 3.73 7.71
N VAL A 168 3.49 4.04 6.51
CA VAL A 168 4.31 4.69 5.48
C VAL A 168 4.26 6.19 5.68
N VAL A 169 5.44 6.79 5.75
CA VAL A 169 5.63 8.23 5.88
C VAL A 169 6.22 8.78 4.59
N PHE A 170 5.58 9.80 4.02
CA PHE A 170 6.06 10.42 2.80
C PHE A 170 7.50 10.91 2.92
N GLY A 171 8.38 10.48 2.02
CA GLY A 171 9.81 10.79 2.04
C GLY A 171 10.19 12.28 1.99
N GLY A 172 9.22 13.15 1.71
CA GLY A 172 9.38 14.60 1.75
C GLY A 172 9.00 15.26 3.07
N PHE A 173 8.57 14.50 4.10
CA PHE A 173 8.26 15.05 5.40
C PHE A 173 9.53 15.29 6.24
N SER A 174 9.44 16.25 7.18
CA SER A 174 10.52 16.59 8.10
C SER A 174 10.78 15.49 9.14
N SER A 175 11.95 15.52 9.77
CA SER A 175 12.32 14.69 10.90
C SER A 175 11.30 14.75 12.05
N GLN A 176 10.76 15.92 12.37
CA GLN A 176 9.72 16.08 13.38
C GLN A 176 8.43 15.34 12.98
N ALA A 177 7.99 15.49 11.72
CA ALA A 177 6.80 14.81 11.24
C ALA A 177 6.95 13.27 11.21
N LEU A 178 8.17 12.78 10.98
CA LEU A 178 8.50 11.36 11.08
C LEU A 178 8.49 10.89 12.54
N SER A 179 9.15 11.63 13.42
CA SER A 179 9.21 11.35 14.87
C SER A 179 7.82 11.28 15.51
N ASP A 180 6.96 12.24 15.20
CA ASP A 180 5.58 12.26 15.72
C ASP A 180 4.81 10.98 15.37
N ARG A 181 4.95 10.50 14.13
CA ARG A 181 4.29 9.27 13.66
C ARG A 181 4.90 8.00 14.24
N ILE A 182 6.21 7.96 14.41
CA ILE A 182 6.88 6.84 15.08
C ILE A 182 6.41 6.73 16.52
N ASN A 183 6.37 7.84 17.25
CA ASN A 183 5.96 7.86 18.65
C ASN A 183 4.48 7.53 18.83
N ASP A 184 3.58 8.08 17.99
CA ASP A 184 2.16 7.78 18.05
C ASP A 184 1.86 6.31 17.71
N ALA A 185 2.54 5.77 16.69
CA ALA A 185 2.44 4.36 16.33
C ALA A 185 3.17 3.43 17.30
N GLU A 186 4.06 3.94 18.16
CA GLU A 186 5.01 3.15 18.95
C GLU A 186 5.75 2.14 18.07
N ALA A 187 6.26 2.59 16.93
CA ALA A 187 6.91 1.73 15.97
C ALA A 187 8.25 1.18 16.52
N LYS A 188 8.55 -0.07 16.19
CA LYS A 188 9.72 -0.81 16.68
C LYS A 188 10.91 -0.75 15.72
N VAL A 189 10.61 -0.74 14.43
CA VAL A 189 11.62 -0.69 13.35
C VAL A 189 11.29 0.47 12.42
N LEU A 190 12.33 1.19 11.99
CA LEU A 190 12.26 2.16 10.91
C LEU A 190 12.98 1.60 9.68
N ILE A 191 12.33 1.64 8.53
CA ILE A 191 12.94 1.32 7.23
C ILE A 191 13.11 2.63 6.47
N THR A 192 14.34 2.94 6.08
CA THR A 192 14.68 4.17 5.35
C THR A 192 15.70 3.90 4.25
N ALA A 193 16.20 4.93 3.59
CA ALA A 193 17.25 4.83 2.59
C ALA A 193 18.40 5.81 2.94
N ASP A 194 19.58 5.57 2.37
CA ASP A 194 20.67 6.54 2.42
C ASP A 194 20.20 7.90 1.86
N GLY A 195 19.52 7.87 0.73
CA GLY A 195 18.95 9.02 0.07
C GLY A 195 17.95 8.61 -1.02
N GLY A 196 17.58 9.56 -1.86
CA GLY A 196 16.74 9.36 -3.02
C GLY A 196 17.04 10.40 -4.08
N TYR A 197 16.35 10.33 -5.20
CA TYR A 197 16.49 11.31 -6.28
C TYR A 197 15.26 12.19 -6.35
N ARG A 198 15.47 13.49 -6.53
CA ARG A 198 14.40 14.45 -6.74
C ARG A 198 14.90 15.65 -7.52
N ARG A 199 14.26 15.98 -8.64
CA ARG A 199 14.60 17.09 -9.53
C ARG A 199 16.04 17.04 -10.06
N GLY A 200 16.50 15.81 -10.35
CA GLY A 200 17.85 15.57 -10.88
C GLY A 200 18.96 15.54 -9.83
N GLU A 201 18.64 15.71 -8.56
CA GLU A 201 19.61 15.74 -7.47
C GLU A 201 19.36 14.63 -6.44
N VAL A 202 20.42 14.19 -5.77
CA VAL A 202 20.32 13.29 -4.61
C VAL A 202 19.92 14.10 -3.38
N PHE A 203 18.87 13.68 -2.71
CA PHE A 203 18.52 14.21 -1.38
C PHE A 203 18.76 13.15 -0.31
N ALA A 204 19.34 13.57 0.82
CA ALA A 204 19.67 12.66 1.91
C ALA A 204 18.44 12.37 2.77
N LEU A 205 18.14 11.07 3.00
CA LEU A 205 17.05 10.63 3.89
C LEU A 205 17.57 10.19 5.25
N LYS A 206 18.70 9.47 5.29
CA LYS A 206 19.25 8.91 6.54
C LYS A 206 19.48 9.96 7.63
N PRO A 207 20.07 11.16 7.35
CA PRO A 207 20.23 12.19 8.36
C PRO A 207 18.91 12.66 8.98
N GLN A 208 17.84 12.77 8.19
CA GLN A 208 16.50 13.11 8.70
C GLN A 208 15.90 11.98 9.54
N ALA A 209 16.12 10.73 9.13
CA ALA A 209 15.74 9.56 9.91
C ALA A 209 16.48 9.51 11.25
N ASP A 210 17.77 9.80 11.29
CA ASP A 210 18.57 9.83 12.51
C ASP A 210 18.09 10.91 13.48
N GLU A 211 17.82 12.12 12.99
CA GLU A 211 17.25 13.19 13.79
C GLU A 211 15.90 12.79 14.39
N ALA A 212 15.03 12.13 13.62
CA ALA A 212 13.76 11.64 14.11
C ALA A 212 13.92 10.56 15.18
N VAL A 213 14.81 9.59 14.94
CA VAL A 213 15.03 8.46 15.84
C VAL A 213 15.65 8.89 17.18
N ALA A 214 16.38 10.00 17.23
CA ALA A 214 16.93 10.53 18.47
C ALA A 214 15.86 10.82 19.54
N SER A 215 14.61 11.03 19.16
CA SER A 215 13.47 11.31 20.03
C SER A 215 12.39 10.21 20.04
N THR A 216 12.69 9.00 19.50
CA THR A 216 11.75 7.89 19.39
C THR A 216 12.27 6.64 20.10
N PRO A 217 12.05 6.50 21.43
CA PRO A 217 12.68 5.46 22.24
C PRO A 217 12.20 4.03 21.92
N THR A 218 11.13 3.87 21.15
CA THR A 218 10.60 2.56 20.75
C THR A 218 11.37 1.92 19.60
N ILE A 219 12.10 2.71 18.79
CA ILE A 219 12.89 2.20 17.67
C ILE A 219 14.09 1.42 18.21
N THR A 220 14.14 0.15 17.91
CA THR A 220 15.22 -0.77 18.25
C THR A 220 16.18 -1.05 17.10
N ALA A 221 15.71 -0.90 15.85
CA ALA A 221 16.52 -1.08 14.65
C ALA A 221 16.09 -0.13 13.52
N VAL A 222 17.08 0.26 12.71
CA VAL A 222 16.90 1.04 11.49
C VAL A 222 17.47 0.24 10.32
N VAL A 223 16.64 -0.06 9.31
CA VAL A 223 17.06 -0.72 8.08
C VAL A 223 17.26 0.32 6.99
N VAL A 224 18.43 0.34 6.37
CA VAL A 224 18.82 1.37 5.40
C VAL A 224 19.00 0.77 4.01
N VAL A 225 18.19 1.21 3.06
CA VAL A 225 18.31 0.84 1.64
C VAL A 225 19.34 1.75 0.97
N LYS A 226 20.21 1.15 0.16
CA LYS A 226 21.20 1.87 -0.65
C LYS A 226 20.56 2.32 -1.96
N ARG A 227 20.19 3.61 -2.05
CA ARG A 227 19.52 4.18 -3.23
C ARG A 227 20.26 5.40 -3.80
N GLY A 228 20.61 6.35 -2.95
CA GLY A 228 21.27 7.61 -3.35
C GLY A 228 22.77 7.44 -3.60
N GLY A 229 23.39 6.50 -2.91
CA GLY A 229 24.84 6.27 -2.95
C GLY A 229 25.65 7.32 -2.17
N ASN A 230 24.96 8.18 -1.42
CA ASN A 230 25.61 9.16 -0.55
C ASN A 230 26.17 8.50 0.71
N GLU A 231 27.23 9.09 1.26
CA GLU A 231 27.79 8.67 2.55
C GLU A 231 26.78 8.93 3.68
N VAL A 232 26.62 7.97 4.57
CA VAL A 232 25.73 8.05 5.73
C VAL A 232 26.41 7.46 6.96
N ASP A 233 26.12 8.04 8.11
CA ASP A 233 26.51 7.48 9.39
C ASP A 233 25.62 6.26 9.73
N MET A 234 26.27 5.16 10.12
CA MET A 234 25.59 3.93 10.54
C MET A 234 25.90 3.68 12.02
N GLN A 235 24.90 3.86 12.87
CA GLN A 235 25.05 3.61 14.30
C GLN A 235 25.13 2.10 14.56
N ALA A 236 26.29 1.64 15.04
CA ALA A 236 26.52 0.24 15.37
C ALA A 236 25.49 -0.30 16.37
N GLY A 237 24.95 -1.51 16.10
CA GLY A 237 23.95 -2.17 16.93
C GLY A 237 22.51 -1.70 16.74
N ARG A 238 22.27 -0.60 16.00
CA ARG A 238 20.94 -0.09 15.64
C ARG A 238 20.69 -0.15 14.12
N ASP A 239 21.68 0.30 13.33
CA ASP A 239 21.52 0.51 11.90
C ASP A 239 22.09 -0.66 11.11
N HIS A 240 21.32 -1.11 10.13
CA HIS A 240 21.65 -2.28 9.31
C HIS A 240 21.41 -1.96 7.83
N TRP A 241 22.32 -2.38 6.97
CA TRP A 241 22.11 -2.30 5.53
C TRP A 241 21.07 -3.34 5.08
N TYR A 242 20.08 -2.90 4.31
CA TYR A 242 19.04 -3.78 3.77
C TYR A 242 19.62 -4.96 3.00
N HIS A 243 20.55 -4.72 2.08
CA HIS A 243 21.15 -5.77 1.27
C HIS A 243 21.93 -6.80 2.08
N GLU A 244 22.66 -6.38 3.11
CA GLU A 244 23.40 -7.30 3.99
C GLU A 244 22.46 -8.21 4.78
N LEU A 245 21.34 -7.68 5.26
CA LEU A 245 20.31 -8.47 5.93
C LEU A 245 19.63 -9.44 4.96
N MET A 246 19.36 -9.01 3.73
CA MET A 246 18.74 -9.84 2.69
C MET A 246 19.63 -10.99 2.22
N ASP A 247 20.96 -10.79 2.22
CA ASP A 247 21.92 -11.81 1.78
C ASP A 247 21.97 -13.02 2.74
N VAL A 248 21.69 -12.81 4.02
CA VAL A 248 21.75 -13.85 5.06
C VAL A 248 20.39 -14.32 5.53
N ALA A 249 19.29 -13.74 5.03
CA ALA A 249 17.94 -14.09 5.44
C ALA A 249 17.52 -15.47 4.92
N ASP A 250 16.74 -16.19 5.72
CA ASP A 250 16.07 -17.42 5.26
C ASP A 250 15.17 -17.06 4.06
N PRO A 251 15.26 -17.80 2.96
CA PRO A 251 14.49 -17.49 1.75
C PRO A 251 13.00 -17.81 1.86
N VAL A 252 12.55 -18.57 2.87
CA VAL A 252 11.15 -19.01 3.00
C VAL A 252 10.52 -18.45 4.26
N CYS A 253 9.40 -17.77 4.08
CA CYS A 253 8.56 -17.29 5.18
C CYS A 253 7.09 -17.53 4.83
N VAL A 254 6.48 -18.55 5.41
CA VAL A 254 5.07 -18.86 5.19
C VAL A 254 4.18 -17.71 5.65
N ALA A 255 3.18 -17.37 4.84
CA ALA A 255 2.20 -16.35 5.18
C ALA A 255 1.33 -16.82 6.36
N GLU A 256 1.23 -16.02 7.40
CA GLU A 256 0.48 -16.36 8.61
C GLU A 256 -0.99 -15.95 8.49
N PRO A 257 -1.98 -16.83 8.72
CA PRO A 257 -3.39 -16.46 8.70
C PRO A 257 -3.70 -15.39 9.75
N MET A 258 -4.29 -14.27 9.30
CA MET A 258 -4.67 -13.13 10.14
C MET A 258 -6.18 -13.04 10.25
N SER A 259 -6.68 -12.57 11.40
CA SER A 259 -8.09 -12.16 11.50
C SER A 259 -8.42 -11.09 10.45
N SER A 260 -9.62 -11.12 9.90
CA SER A 260 -10.13 -10.05 9.03
C SER A 260 -9.93 -8.66 9.62
N GLU A 261 -10.06 -8.54 10.94
CA GLU A 261 -9.89 -7.30 11.70
C GLU A 261 -8.44 -7.05 12.18
N GLN A 262 -7.47 -7.86 11.73
CA GLN A 262 -6.05 -7.58 12.01
C GLN A 262 -5.66 -6.24 11.40
N LEU A 263 -5.04 -5.37 12.21
CA LEU A 263 -4.50 -4.10 11.75
C LEU A 263 -3.46 -4.34 10.66
N LEU A 264 -3.70 -3.78 9.47
CA LEU A 264 -2.82 -3.88 8.31
C LEU A 264 -1.86 -2.70 8.26
N PHE A 265 -2.40 -1.49 8.39
CA PHE A 265 -1.59 -0.28 8.39
C PHE A 265 -2.26 0.88 9.12
N LEU A 266 -1.40 1.84 9.50
CA LEU A 266 -1.76 3.15 10.01
C LEU A 266 -1.43 4.20 8.94
N LEU A 267 -2.41 5.04 8.60
CA LEU A 267 -2.18 6.15 7.68
C LEU A 267 -2.59 7.47 8.34
N TYR A 268 -1.64 8.40 8.38
CA TYR A 268 -1.83 9.66 9.08
C TYR A 268 -2.44 10.74 8.17
N THR A 269 -3.49 11.36 8.67
CA THR A 269 -4.13 12.53 8.06
C THR A 269 -3.76 13.80 8.81
N SER A 270 -3.87 14.97 8.15
CA SER A 270 -3.50 16.28 8.71
C SER A 270 -4.31 16.73 9.92
N GLY A 271 -5.34 16.01 10.32
CA GLY A 271 -6.18 16.32 11.48
C GLY A 271 -6.66 17.80 11.57
N THR A 272 -7.87 18.02 12.01
CA THR A 272 -8.45 19.38 12.17
C THR A 272 -7.81 20.19 13.33
N THR A 273 -7.09 19.52 14.22
CA THR A 273 -6.47 20.11 15.42
C THR A 273 -4.96 20.36 15.28
N GLY A 274 -4.40 20.16 14.07
CA GLY A 274 -2.97 20.30 13.81
C GLY A 274 -2.12 19.07 14.18
N THR A 275 -2.60 18.18 15.03
CA THR A 275 -1.92 16.91 15.33
C THR A 275 -2.38 15.85 14.34
N PRO A 276 -1.45 15.15 13.65
CA PRO A 276 -1.80 14.05 12.75
C PRO A 276 -2.59 12.96 13.46
N LYS A 277 -3.60 12.41 12.78
CA LYS A 277 -4.43 11.30 13.29
C LYS A 277 -4.12 10.05 12.49
N GLY A 278 -3.71 8.97 13.16
CA GLY A 278 -3.49 7.66 12.56
C GLY A 278 -4.82 6.94 12.33
N ILE A 279 -5.21 6.79 11.07
CA ILE A 279 -6.40 6.01 10.69
C ILE A 279 -5.99 4.54 10.59
N MET A 280 -6.69 3.68 11.31
CA MET A 280 -6.48 2.25 11.31
C MET A 280 -7.22 1.60 10.13
N HIS A 281 -6.48 0.83 9.33
CA HIS A 281 -7.05 0.02 8.26
C HIS A 281 -6.85 -1.47 8.59
N THR A 282 -7.94 -2.24 8.59
CA THR A 282 -7.92 -3.68 8.86
C THR A 282 -7.90 -4.50 7.58
N SER A 283 -7.45 -5.76 7.66
CA SER A 283 -7.06 -6.56 6.51
C SER A 283 -8.21 -6.93 5.56
N GLY A 284 -9.27 -7.56 6.09
CA GLY A 284 -10.29 -8.18 5.24
C GLY A 284 -11.17 -7.18 4.49
N GLY A 285 -11.76 -6.22 5.21
CA GLY A 285 -12.62 -5.20 4.62
C GLY A 285 -11.86 -4.30 3.63
N TYR A 286 -10.64 -3.91 4.00
CA TYR A 286 -9.79 -3.09 3.12
C TYR A 286 -9.42 -3.84 1.84
N LEU A 287 -8.90 -5.08 1.95
CA LEU A 287 -8.48 -5.83 0.76
C LEU A 287 -9.65 -6.09 -0.18
N THR A 288 -10.80 -6.49 0.34
CA THR A 288 -12.02 -6.69 -0.47
C THR A 288 -12.39 -5.43 -1.24
N HIS A 289 -12.40 -4.27 -0.57
CA HIS A 289 -12.74 -3.00 -1.20
C HIS A 289 -11.74 -2.58 -2.28
N VAL A 290 -10.44 -2.69 -2.03
CA VAL A 290 -9.44 -2.27 -3.02
C VAL A 290 -9.38 -3.21 -4.22
N SER A 291 -9.53 -4.53 -4.01
CA SER A 291 -9.61 -5.51 -5.09
C SER A 291 -10.85 -5.27 -5.97
N TYR A 292 -12.00 -5.03 -5.35
CA TYR A 292 -13.24 -4.70 -6.07
C TYR A 292 -13.11 -3.43 -6.91
N THR A 293 -12.65 -2.33 -6.29
CA THR A 293 -12.54 -1.04 -6.98
C THR A 293 -11.47 -1.09 -8.07
N HIS A 294 -10.35 -1.76 -7.83
CA HIS A 294 -9.30 -1.92 -8.83
C HIS A 294 -9.81 -2.70 -10.04
N LYS A 295 -10.53 -3.79 -9.84
CA LYS A 295 -11.11 -4.61 -10.90
C LYS A 295 -12.18 -3.84 -11.69
N TYR A 296 -13.20 -3.31 -11.02
CA TYR A 296 -14.41 -2.83 -11.69
C TYR A 296 -14.42 -1.33 -12.00
N VAL A 297 -13.79 -0.48 -11.14
CA VAL A 297 -13.74 0.97 -11.38
C VAL A 297 -12.63 1.33 -12.36
N PHE A 298 -11.48 0.66 -12.26
CA PHE A 298 -10.38 0.83 -13.22
C PHE A 298 -10.54 -0.05 -14.47
N ASP A 299 -11.48 -1.00 -14.45
CA ASP A 299 -11.79 -1.88 -15.60
C ASP A 299 -10.57 -2.61 -16.15
N LEU A 300 -9.74 -3.16 -15.24
CA LEU A 300 -8.46 -3.75 -15.58
C LEU A 300 -8.60 -5.17 -16.13
N HIS A 301 -7.92 -5.40 -17.24
CA HIS A 301 -7.79 -6.69 -17.91
C HIS A 301 -6.35 -7.20 -17.75
N PRO A 302 -6.06 -8.07 -16.77
CA PRO A 302 -4.70 -8.45 -16.40
C PRO A 302 -3.85 -9.04 -17.53
N GLU A 303 -4.50 -9.54 -18.61
CA GLU A 303 -3.81 -10.15 -19.74
C GLU A 303 -3.28 -9.13 -20.75
N THR A 304 -3.80 -7.90 -20.75
CA THR A 304 -3.50 -6.90 -21.77
C THR A 304 -3.04 -5.56 -21.23
N ASP A 305 -3.40 -5.26 -19.99
CA ASP A 305 -3.21 -3.93 -19.44
C ASP A 305 -1.92 -3.80 -18.63
N VAL A 306 -1.27 -2.65 -18.77
CA VAL A 306 -0.22 -2.19 -17.87
C VAL A 306 -0.75 -0.97 -17.13
N TYR A 307 -0.86 -1.09 -15.82
CA TYR A 307 -1.43 -0.05 -14.98
C TYR A 307 -0.34 0.82 -14.35
N TRP A 308 -0.57 2.13 -14.35
CA TRP A 308 0.33 3.09 -13.71
C TRP A 308 -0.44 4.09 -12.86
N CYS A 309 -0.07 4.18 -11.58
CA CYS A 309 -0.57 5.17 -10.64
C CYS A 309 0.53 6.18 -10.32
N THR A 310 0.24 7.48 -10.47
CA THR A 310 1.19 8.57 -10.25
C THR A 310 1.19 9.11 -8.81
N ALA A 311 0.44 8.49 -7.90
CA ALA A 311 0.44 8.85 -6.49
C ALA A 311 1.73 8.39 -5.79
N ASP A 312 2.04 9.00 -4.65
CA ASP A 312 3.08 8.49 -3.75
C ASP A 312 2.51 7.43 -2.81
N VAL A 313 3.33 6.42 -2.48
CA VAL A 313 2.96 5.31 -1.58
C VAL A 313 2.67 5.79 -0.14
N GLY A 314 3.13 6.95 0.26
CA GLY A 314 2.82 7.59 1.54
C GLY A 314 1.37 8.08 1.67
N TRP A 315 0.53 7.94 0.63
CA TRP A 315 -0.88 8.32 0.63
C TRP A 315 -1.79 7.11 0.45
N ILE A 316 -3.07 7.24 0.85
CA ILE A 316 -4.03 6.12 0.71
C ILE A 316 -4.16 5.64 -0.74
N THR A 317 -4.09 6.56 -1.71
CA THR A 317 -4.10 6.21 -3.13
C THR A 317 -2.93 5.30 -3.50
N GLY A 318 -1.73 5.59 -2.99
CA GLY A 318 -0.56 4.76 -3.21
C GLY A 318 -0.68 3.37 -2.57
N HIS A 319 -1.13 3.29 -1.31
CA HIS A 319 -1.42 2.00 -0.67
C HIS A 319 -2.39 1.17 -1.50
N SER A 320 -3.52 1.77 -1.86
CA SER A 320 -4.63 1.06 -2.50
C SER A 320 -4.36 0.74 -3.97
N TYR A 321 -3.71 1.65 -4.71
CA TYR A 321 -3.65 1.58 -6.16
C TYR A 321 -2.22 1.63 -6.74
N ILE A 322 -1.18 1.44 -5.89
CA ILE A 322 0.17 1.05 -6.33
C ILE A 322 0.49 -0.36 -5.83
N VAL A 323 0.12 -0.68 -4.57
CA VAL A 323 0.54 -1.95 -3.95
C VAL A 323 -0.62 -2.94 -3.87
N TYR A 324 -1.61 -2.72 -2.99
CA TYR A 324 -2.56 -3.76 -2.62
C TYR A 324 -3.59 -4.09 -3.72
N GLY A 325 -4.22 -3.11 -4.34
CA GLY A 325 -5.21 -3.33 -5.40
C GLY A 325 -4.62 -3.96 -6.66
N PRO A 326 -3.51 -3.41 -7.23
CA PRO A 326 -2.91 -3.97 -8.43
C PRO A 326 -2.35 -5.39 -8.29
N LEU A 327 -1.90 -5.74 -7.10
CA LEU A 327 -1.29 -7.06 -6.83
C LEU A 327 -2.32 -8.10 -6.35
N SER A 328 -3.53 -7.69 -5.93
CA SER A 328 -4.55 -8.61 -5.42
C SER A 328 -5.43 -9.28 -6.50
#